data_b0fe10d04bc62a5a53ff0cd4e88fba82
#
_entry.id   b0fe10d04bc62a5a53ff0cd4e88fba82
#
_cell.length_a   1.000
_cell.length_b   1.000
_cell.length_c   1.000
_cell.angle_alpha   90.00
_cell.angle_beta   90.00
_cell.angle_gamma   90.00
#
_symmetry.space_group_name_H-M   'P 1'
#
loop_
_entity.id
_entity.type
_entity.pdbx_description
1 polymer ?
#
loop_
_entity_poly.entity_id
_entity_poly.type
_entity_poly.pdbx_seq_one_letter_code
_entity_poly.pdbx_strand_id
1 'polypeptide(L)'
;NALERDPQLVQVEGRHRGKLAFPWSYGVVLPNITRAQFDKAELAQAIEPHRVVCQDEMAEAVEPEALQSRLWDMFPFGMRGAMSLPQLDRVRWIMFPEVRVPVQGALFAASEPVADDADEPELPSIMRVMDIQQEQLARSLGNGHRVIHGVAGSGKTMLLGYRAQHLAQVFHDENGPQRKPVLILCYNEPLARQLAGVMSAKGIADRVHAVHFHKWCRDQLVAFGQTLPPHHMPVEAKMADMVQRVITGVERDQIPAGQYRAVLVDEGHDFAPEWLKLITQMVDPATNSLLVLYDDAQSIYDRARKKNFSFKSVGIQAQGRTTILKINYRNTRQILQTASLVAAEYLYPHAPPLRGSLPPKGADPAWGGPALDHLLTAEDKDEDGVPMLKPVSCGRDGEAPLIIRLPTLRAEAMHMVELLAHAHQDGHAWGDMAILCRHHQDMYLCANVLNRRGLPYQVRDKTGQFDPTSDTIKVLTLHASKGLEFPVVGMLGAGHMPAEGEDEREEAKLFYVGATRATHRLILGMGGEGRFGARLAG
;
A
#
# COMPACT_ATOMS: atom_id res chain seq x y z
N ASN A 1 -21.99 19.60 25.11
CA ASN A 1 -21.73 18.65 24.06
C ASN A 1 -21.19 19.38 22.82
N ALA A 2 -20.04 18.92 22.28
CA ALA A 2 -19.41 19.59 21.14
C ALA A 2 -20.29 19.56 19.89
N LEU A 3 -21.01 18.44 19.67
CA LEU A 3 -21.91 18.24 18.54
C LEU A 3 -23.12 19.21 18.56
N GLU A 4 -23.64 19.54 19.72
CA GLU A 4 -24.79 20.44 19.87
C GLU A 4 -24.47 21.91 19.56
N ARG A 5 -23.17 22.25 19.48
CA ARG A 5 -22.71 23.61 19.10
C ARG A 5 -22.69 23.82 17.59
N ASP A 6 -22.85 22.76 16.80
CA ASP A 6 -22.84 22.86 15.33
C ASP A 6 -24.25 23.07 14.81
N PRO A 7 -24.53 24.23 14.13
CA PRO A 7 -25.86 24.54 13.62
C PRO A 7 -26.41 23.55 12.59
N GLN A 8 -25.53 22.81 11.88
CA GLN A 8 -25.93 21.83 10.88
C GLN A 8 -26.32 20.48 11.47
N LEU A 9 -25.97 20.23 12.74
CA LEU A 9 -26.27 18.98 13.44
C LEU A 9 -27.47 19.09 14.38
N VAL A 10 -28.01 20.28 14.58
CA VAL A 10 -29.16 20.50 15.47
C VAL A 10 -30.44 20.74 14.70
N GLN A 11 -31.57 20.41 15.32
CA GLN A 11 -32.88 20.66 14.75
C GLN A 11 -33.18 22.17 14.75
N VAL A 12 -33.52 22.69 13.59
CA VAL A 12 -33.81 24.14 13.38
C VAL A 12 -35.24 24.49 13.81
N GLU A 13 -36.15 23.52 13.73
CA GLU A 13 -37.60 23.70 13.99
C GLU A 13 -38.15 22.56 14.87
N GLY A 14 -39.35 22.76 15.42
CA GLY A 14 -40.08 21.76 16.16
C GLY A 14 -39.80 21.71 17.66
N ARG A 15 -40.35 20.67 18.36
CA ARG A 15 -40.31 20.51 19.83
C ARG A 15 -38.89 20.30 20.38
N HIS A 16 -37.98 19.89 19.54
CA HIS A 16 -36.57 19.58 19.91
C HIS A 16 -35.59 20.55 19.28
N ARG A 17 -36.03 21.77 18.95
CA ARG A 17 -35.16 22.84 18.43
C ARG A 17 -33.92 23.01 19.32
N GLY A 18 -32.74 23.06 18.70
CA GLY A 18 -31.44 23.21 19.38
C GLY A 18 -30.88 21.90 19.94
N LYS A 19 -31.62 20.78 19.85
CA LYS A 19 -31.06 19.44 20.14
C LYS A 19 -30.57 18.76 18.87
N LEU A 20 -29.70 17.77 19.02
CA LEU A 20 -29.18 17.03 17.87
C LEU A 20 -30.31 16.48 16.98
N ALA A 21 -30.10 16.54 15.68
CA ALA A 21 -31.06 16.05 14.68
C ALA A 21 -31.11 14.51 14.62
N PHE A 22 -30.22 13.84 15.31
CA PHE A 22 -30.12 12.38 15.39
C PHE A 22 -29.89 11.94 16.83
N PRO A 23 -30.33 10.72 17.22
CA PRO A 23 -30.02 10.14 18.52
C PRO A 23 -28.53 9.79 18.59
N TRP A 24 -27.93 9.97 19.75
CA TRP A 24 -26.57 9.53 20.02
C TRP A 24 -26.47 8.77 21.34
N SER A 25 -25.57 7.86 21.40
CA SER A 25 -25.22 7.12 22.61
C SER A 25 -23.74 6.77 22.58
N TYR A 26 -23.25 6.16 23.63
CA TYR A 26 -21.87 5.65 23.71
C TYR A 26 -21.87 4.24 24.30
N GLY A 27 -20.88 3.47 23.91
CA GLY A 27 -20.53 2.21 24.53
C GLY A 27 -19.04 2.20 24.87
N VAL A 28 -18.67 1.40 25.85
CA VAL A 28 -17.29 1.21 26.28
C VAL A 28 -16.90 -0.23 26.05
N VAL A 29 -15.78 -0.46 25.38
CA VAL A 29 -15.21 -1.80 25.18
C VAL A 29 -13.98 -1.92 26.06
N LEU A 30 -13.96 -2.95 26.91
CA LEU A 30 -12.87 -3.27 27.83
C LEU A 30 -12.19 -4.57 27.41
N PRO A 31 -11.22 -4.52 26.47
CA PRO A 31 -10.64 -5.72 25.84
C PRO A 31 -9.76 -6.55 26.79
N ASN A 32 -9.35 -5.99 27.92
CA ASN A 32 -8.44 -6.62 28.88
C ASN A 32 -9.08 -6.87 30.25
N ILE A 33 -10.40 -6.67 30.40
CA ILE A 33 -11.14 -6.82 31.64
C ILE A 33 -12.32 -7.75 31.38
N THR A 34 -12.41 -8.85 32.13
CA THR A 34 -13.56 -9.76 32.08
C THR A 34 -14.77 -9.18 32.82
N ARG A 35 -15.97 -9.67 32.53
CA ARG A 35 -17.19 -9.24 33.21
C ARG A 35 -17.08 -9.45 34.73
N ALA A 36 -16.53 -10.57 35.16
CA ALA A 36 -16.31 -10.85 36.58
C ALA A 36 -15.34 -9.85 37.26
N GLN A 37 -14.32 -9.39 36.53
CA GLN A 37 -13.40 -8.35 37.04
C GLN A 37 -14.06 -6.97 37.08
N PHE A 38 -14.88 -6.64 36.08
CA PHE A 38 -15.68 -5.42 36.06
C PHE A 38 -16.61 -5.32 37.28
N ASP A 39 -17.34 -6.41 37.58
CA ASP A 39 -18.27 -6.47 38.69
C ASP A 39 -17.54 -6.44 40.06
N LYS A 40 -16.44 -7.19 40.21
CA LYS A 40 -15.62 -7.21 41.43
C LYS A 40 -14.98 -5.85 41.74
N ALA A 41 -14.63 -5.08 40.71
CA ALA A 41 -14.07 -3.75 40.87
C ALA A 41 -15.14 -2.66 41.07
N GLU A 42 -16.42 -3.03 41.17
CA GLU A 42 -17.58 -2.13 41.33
C GLU A 42 -17.64 -1.02 40.26
N LEU A 43 -17.13 -1.28 39.04
CA LEU A 43 -17.10 -0.30 37.97
C LEU A 43 -18.49 0.09 37.46
N ALA A 44 -19.52 -0.68 37.82
CA ALA A 44 -20.93 -0.34 37.61
C ALA A 44 -21.37 0.99 38.27
N GLN A 45 -20.62 1.47 39.28
CA GLN A 45 -20.86 2.80 39.88
C GLN A 45 -20.43 3.96 38.98
N ALA A 46 -19.49 3.70 38.08
CA ALA A 46 -18.96 4.72 37.18
C ALA A 46 -19.54 4.63 35.75
N ILE A 47 -19.83 3.41 35.28
CA ILE A 47 -20.34 3.16 33.92
C ILE A 47 -21.48 2.14 34.00
N GLU A 48 -22.61 2.47 33.41
CA GLU A 48 -23.78 1.60 33.34
C GLU A 48 -23.42 0.23 32.69
N PRO A 49 -23.66 -0.91 33.34
CA PRO A 49 -23.20 -2.22 32.89
C PRO A 49 -23.65 -2.61 31.48
N HIS A 50 -24.84 -2.16 31.05
CA HIS A 50 -25.35 -2.42 29.70
C HIS A 50 -24.58 -1.68 28.61
N ARG A 51 -23.84 -0.62 28.96
CA ARG A 51 -22.99 0.16 28.04
C ARG A 51 -21.57 -0.37 27.93
N VAL A 52 -21.24 -1.47 28.59
CA VAL A 52 -19.88 -2.01 28.63
C VAL A 52 -19.86 -3.40 28.02
N VAL A 53 -18.96 -3.64 27.08
CA VAL A 53 -18.60 -4.98 26.59
C VAL A 53 -17.22 -5.35 27.13
N CYS A 54 -17.12 -6.49 27.80
CA CYS A 54 -15.90 -6.99 28.40
C CYS A 54 -15.21 -8.03 27.52
N GLN A 55 -13.97 -8.40 27.88
CA GLN A 55 -13.11 -9.31 27.12
C GLN A 55 -13.80 -10.66 26.83
N ASP A 56 -14.42 -11.26 27.83
CA ASP A 56 -15.09 -12.56 27.74
C ASP A 56 -16.37 -12.53 26.89
N GLU A 57 -16.96 -11.36 26.70
CA GLU A 57 -18.13 -11.15 25.82
C GLU A 57 -17.73 -10.97 24.34
N MET A 58 -16.42 -10.93 24.05
CA MET A 58 -15.85 -10.77 22.69
C MET A 58 -14.88 -11.91 22.32
N ALA A 59 -14.87 -12.99 23.10
CA ALA A 59 -14.01 -14.14 22.82
C ALA A 59 -14.42 -14.83 21.51
N GLU A 60 -13.47 -15.48 20.82
CA GLU A 60 -13.72 -16.21 19.57
C GLU A 60 -14.83 -17.27 19.67
N ALA A 61 -15.12 -17.75 20.88
CA ALA A 61 -16.18 -18.71 21.16
C ALA A 61 -17.59 -18.09 21.22
N VAL A 62 -17.72 -16.77 21.14
CA VAL A 62 -19.02 -16.08 21.17
C VAL A 62 -19.59 -16.05 19.77
N GLU A 63 -20.83 -16.53 19.63
CA GLU A 63 -21.54 -16.50 18.35
C GLU A 63 -21.67 -15.05 17.83
N PRO A 64 -21.44 -14.81 16.52
CA PRO A 64 -21.46 -13.45 15.94
C PRO A 64 -22.75 -12.69 16.20
N GLU A 65 -23.89 -13.38 16.17
CA GLU A 65 -25.21 -12.81 16.43
C GLU A 65 -25.38 -12.37 17.89
N ALA A 66 -24.79 -13.11 18.82
CA ALA A 66 -24.80 -12.77 20.24
C ALA A 66 -23.95 -11.52 20.51
N LEU A 67 -22.76 -11.41 19.88
CA LEU A 67 -21.92 -10.23 19.97
C LEU A 67 -22.61 -9.01 19.33
N GLN A 68 -23.22 -9.19 18.17
CA GLN A 68 -23.98 -8.12 17.48
C GLN A 68 -25.12 -7.62 18.36
N SER A 69 -25.93 -8.53 18.94
CA SER A 69 -27.02 -8.17 19.85
C SER A 69 -26.48 -7.40 21.05
N ARG A 70 -25.39 -7.87 21.62
CA ARG A 70 -24.74 -7.23 22.78
C ARG A 70 -24.22 -5.82 22.46
N LEU A 71 -23.70 -5.59 21.26
CA LEU A 71 -23.30 -4.26 20.80
C LEU A 71 -24.51 -3.34 20.61
N TRP A 72 -25.63 -3.87 20.08
CA TRP A 72 -26.85 -3.10 19.95
C TRP A 72 -27.48 -2.74 21.30
N ASP A 73 -27.36 -3.60 22.30
CA ASP A 73 -27.89 -3.35 23.66
C ASP A 73 -27.22 -2.16 24.36
N MET A 74 -26.04 -1.76 23.92
CA MET A 74 -25.40 -0.53 24.39
C MET A 74 -26.17 0.74 24.00
N PHE A 75 -27.03 0.65 22.99
CA PHE A 75 -27.74 1.80 22.43
C PHE A 75 -29.22 1.72 22.74
N PRO A 76 -29.73 2.53 23.70
CA PRO A 76 -31.11 2.43 24.18
C PRO A 76 -32.16 2.93 23.17
N PHE A 77 -31.72 3.35 21.98
CA PHE A 77 -32.60 3.92 20.96
C PHE A 77 -32.48 3.15 19.65
N GLY A 78 -33.62 2.70 19.12
CA GLY A 78 -33.68 2.21 17.74
C GLY A 78 -33.36 3.33 16.76
N MET A 79 -32.39 3.14 15.88
CA MET A 79 -32.10 4.08 14.81
C MET A 79 -33.23 4.08 13.79
N ARG A 80 -33.97 5.17 13.67
CA ARG A 80 -34.93 5.42 12.59
C ARG A 80 -34.33 6.46 11.63
N GLY A 81 -33.83 5.99 10.53
CA GLY A 81 -33.22 6.82 9.48
C GLY A 81 -31.70 6.91 9.53
N ALA A 82 -31.08 7.02 8.37
CA ALA A 82 -29.66 7.27 8.23
C ALA A 82 -29.36 8.78 8.33
N MET A 83 -28.24 9.13 8.92
CA MET A 83 -27.71 10.48 8.84
C MET A 83 -27.33 10.78 7.39
N SER A 84 -27.57 12.01 6.93
CA SER A 84 -27.06 12.44 5.63
C SER A 84 -25.53 12.43 5.62
N LEU A 85 -24.92 12.21 4.45
CA LEU A 85 -23.45 12.22 4.31
C LEU A 85 -22.82 13.51 4.87
N PRO A 86 -23.36 14.73 4.59
CA PRO A 86 -22.84 15.97 5.19
C PRO A 86 -22.91 15.98 6.72
N GLN A 87 -23.97 15.44 7.33
CA GLN A 87 -24.09 15.34 8.78
C GLN A 87 -23.06 14.36 9.36
N LEU A 88 -22.86 13.24 8.71
CA LEU A 88 -21.88 12.24 9.10
C LEU A 88 -20.45 12.81 9.07
N ASP A 89 -20.10 13.53 8.02
CA ASP A 89 -18.80 14.18 7.88
C ASP A 89 -18.60 15.28 8.93
N ARG A 90 -19.65 16.00 9.25
CA ARG A 90 -19.62 17.03 10.29
C ARG A 90 -19.41 16.43 11.68
N VAL A 91 -20.10 15.33 12.00
CA VAL A 91 -19.88 14.58 13.25
C VAL A 91 -18.44 14.07 13.33
N ARG A 92 -17.96 13.47 12.25
CA ARG A 92 -16.56 13.01 12.16
C ARG A 92 -15.58 14.15 12.42
N TRP A 93 -15.81 15.30 11.81
CA TRP A 93 -14.93 16.45 11.99
C TRP A 93 -14.92 16.96 13.43
N ILE A 94 -16.05 16.95 14.12
CA ILE A 94 -16.14 17.44 15.51
C ILE A 94 -15.54 16.41 16.48
N MET A 95 -15.80 15.13 16.24
CA MET A 95 -15.28 14.04 17.09
C MET A 95 -13.78 13.79 16.85
N PHE A 96 -13.33 13.97 15.62
CA PHE A 96 -11.96 13.74 15.16
C PHE A 96 -11.52 14.92 14.27
N PRO A 97 -11.24 16.10 14.87
CA PRO A 97 -10.96 17.33 14.13
C PRO A 97 -9.74 17.24 13.20
N GLU A 98 -8.92 16.24 13.37
CA GLU A 98 -7.74 15.96 12.56
C GLU A 98 -8.05 15.13 11.31
N VAL A 99 -9.23 14.52 11.22
CA VAL A 99 -9.63 13.64 10.12
C VAL A 99 -10.43 14.44 9.08
N ARG A 100 -9.77 15.30 8.32
CA ARG A 100 -10.27 15.71 7.02
C ARG A 100 -9.94 14.61 6.02
N VAL A 101 -10.89 13.74 5.71
CA VAL A 101 -10.76 12.80 4.61
C VAL A 101 -11.25 13.49 3.35
N PRO A 102 -10.39 13.86 2.41
CA PRO A 102 -10.83 14.10 1.04
C PRO A 102 -11.37 12.78 0.51
N VAL A 103 -12.45 12.86 -0.26
CA VAL A 103 -13.08 11.73 -0.94
C VAL A 103 -12.02 10.89 -1.66
N GLN A 104 -12.18 9.60 -1.63
CA GLN A 104 -11.33 8.59 -2.27
C GLN A 104 -10.89 8.98 -3.69
N GLY A 105 -9.64 8.78 -3.99
CA GLY A 105 -9.01 9.22 -5.23
C GLY A 105 -8.09 10.43 -5.06
N ALA A 106 -8.27 11.22 -3.99
CA ALA A 106 -7.60 12.51 -3.84
C ALA A 106 -6.10 12.45 -3.51
N LEU A 107 -5.52 11.28 -3.19
CA LEU A 107 -4.08 11.18 -3.10
C LEU A 107 -3.44 11.12 -4.49
N PHE A 108 -4.15 10.56 -5.46
CA PHE A 108 -3.66 10.30 -6.82
C PHE A 108 -4.53 10.89 -7.94
N ALA A 109 -5.64 11.56 -7.62
CA ALA A 109 -6.48 12.27 -8.58
C ALA A 109 -6.39 13.78 -8.40
N ALA A 110 -6.14 14.51 -9.49
CA ALA A 110 -6.35 15.94 -9.54
C ALA A 110 -7.86 16.21 -9.47
N SER A 111 -8.27 17.08 -8.56
CA SER A 111 -9.68 17.39 -8.29
C SER A 111 -10.34 18.11 -9.45
N GLU A 112 -11.28 17.45 -10.12
CA GLU A 112 -12.42 18.15 -10.72
C GLU A 112 -13.69 17.82 -9.91
N PRO A 113 -14.62 18.79 -9.75
CA PRO A 113 -15.85 18.54 -9.00
C PRO A 113 -16.77 17.66 -9.83
N VAL A 114 -17.01 16.44 -9.37
CA VAL A 114 -18.04 15.56 -9.92
C VAL A 114 -19.39 16.07 -9.43
N ALA A 115 -20.29 16.35 -10.38
CA ALA A 115 -21.67 16.70 -10.12
C ALA A 115 -22.38 15.58 -9.33
N ASP A 116 -23.20 16.01 -8.36
CA ASP A 116 -24.10 15.17 -7.59
C ASP A 116 -25.07 14.43 -8.52
N ASP A 117 -24.92 13.10 -8.61
CA ASP A 117 -26.05 12.22 -8.86
C ASP A 117 -26.32 11.40 -7.61
N ALA A 118 -27.41 11.78 -6.96
CA ALA A 118 -27.94 11.14 -5.77
C ALA A 118 -28.63 9.83 -6.17
N ASP A 119 -28.28 8.75 -5.46
CA ASP A 119 -29.22 7.84 -4.80
C ASP A 119 -28.57 6.46 -4.60
N GLU A 120 -27.84 6.32 -3.49
CA GLU A 120 -27.85 5.15 -2.61
C GLU A 120 -26.92 5.44 -1.42
N PRO A 121 -27.29 5.07 -0.17
CA PRO A 121 -26.41 5.24 0.98
C PRO A 121 -25.31 4.16 0.92
N GLU A 122 -24.23 4.47 0.23
CA GLU A 122 -23.04 3.62 0.27
C GLU A 122 -22.49 3.54 1.69
N LEU A 123 -22.51 2.35 2.27
CA LEU A 123 -21.71 2.03 3.44
C LEU A 123 -20.26 2.45 3.15
N PRO A 124 -19.53 3.04 4.11
CA PRO A 124 -18.13 3.41 3.90
C PRO A 124 -17.38 2.16 3.44
N SER A 125 -16.82 2.19 2.23
CA SER A 125 -16.08 1.03 1.75
C SER A 125 -14.95 0.72 2.74
N ILE A 126 -14.60 -0.55 2.92
CA ILE A 126 -13.49 -0.96 3.80
C ILE A 126 -12.22 -0.19 3.47
N MET A 127 -12.03 0.18 2.22
CA MET A 127 -10.90 0.99 1.76
C MET A 127 -10.88 2.38 2.43
N ARG A 128 -12.03 3.08 2.51
CA ARG A 128 -12.11 4.38 3.20
C ARG A 128 -11.76 4.28 4.68
N VAL A 129 -12.21 3.22 5.34
CA VAL A 129 -11.89 2.97 6.75
C VAL A 129 -10.39 2.74 6.93
N MET A 130 -9.79 1.93 6.05
CA MET A 130 -8.35 1.64 6.09
C MET A 130 -7.51 2.87 5.76
N ASP A 131 -7.96 3.72 4.82
CA ASP A 131 -7.29 4.97 4.49
C ASP A 131 -7.27 5.93 5.69
N ILE A 132 -8.36 6.02 6.44
CA ILE A 132 -8.43 6.79 7.70
C ILE A 132 -7.44 6.24 8.73
N GLN A 133 -7.35 4.92 8.88
CA GLN A 133 -6.40 4.29 9.80
C GLN A 133 -4.95 4.58 9.40
N GLN A 134 -4.63 4.55 8.08
CA GLN A 134 -3.31 4.90 7.57
C GLN A 134 -2.96 6.36 7.86
N GLU A 135 -3.89 7.28 7.67
CA GLU A 135 -3.69 8.69 7.99
C GLU A 135 -3.45 8.90 9.49
N GLN A 136 -4.27 8.28 10.35
CA GLN A 136 -4.10 8.35 11.80
C GLN A 136 -2.75 7.78 12.23
N LEU A 137 -2.36 6.64 11.67
CA LEU A 137 -1.05 6.05 11.92
C LEU A 137 0.07 7.00 11.50
N ALA A 138 -0.01 7.57 10.30
CA ALA A 138 0.97 8.52 9.78
C ALA A 138 1.17 9.72 10.71
N ARG A 139 0.09 10.25 11.29
CA ARG A 139 0.12 11.36 12.24
C ARG A 139 0.68 10.94 13.60
N SER A 140 0.37 9.73 14.07
CA SER A 140 0.76 9.22 15.40
C SER A 140 2.22 8.76 15.49
N LEU A 141 2.94 8.61 14.37
CA LEU A 141 4.30 8.06 14.34
C LEU A 141 5.30 8.84 15.21
N GLY A 142 5.09 10.14 15.46
CA GLY A 142 5.99 10.98 16.24
C GLY A 142 7.36 11.17 15.57
N ASN A 143 8.33 11.67 16.33
CA ASN A 143 9.71 11.87 15.88
C ASN A 143 10.56 10.60 16.12
N GLY A 144 11.75 10.57 15.53
CA GLY A 144 12.70 9.48 15.65
C GLY A 144 12.62 8.49 14.48
N HIS A 145 13.42 7.43 14.55
CA HIS A 145 13.44 6.40 13.54
C HIS A 145 12.27 5.43 13.71
N ARG A 146 11.61 5.10 12.61
CA ARG A 146 10.49 4.17 12.52
C ARG A 146 10.69 3.20 11.37
N VAL A 147 10.36 1.94 11.57
CA VAL A 147 10.26 0.93 10.53
C VAL A 147 8.84 0.40 10.50
N ILE A 148 8.24 0.38 9.32
CA ILE A 148 6.92 -0.19 9.13
C ILE A 148 7.05 -1.37 8.19
N HIS A 149 6.84 -2.56 8.73
CA HIS A 149 6.68 -3.78 7.94
C HIS A 149 5.25 -3.87 7.47
N GLY A 150 5.06 -4.15 6.20
CA GLY A 150 3.70 -4.30 5.66
C GLY A 150 3.68 -5.19 4.45
N VAL A 151 2.65 -6.03 4.37
CA VAL A 151 2.41 -6.88 3.20
C VAL A 151 2.04 -6.05 1.97
N ALA A 152 2.12 -6.66 0.77
CA ALA A 152 1.60 -6.04 -0.45
C ALA A 152 0.16 -5.57 -0.25
N GLY A 153 -0.22 -4.42 -0.78
CA GLY A 153 -1.57 -3.88 -0.68
C GLY A 153 -2.00 -3.41 0.73
N SER A 154 -1.09 -3.30 1.70
CA SER A 154 -1.39 -2.80 3.04
C SER A 154 -1.38 -1.26 3.16
N GLY A 155 -1.18 -0.54 2.06
CA GLY A 155 -1.22 0.93 2.03
C GLY A 155 0.04 1.64 2.46
N LYS A 156 1.20 0.99 2.47
CA LYS A 156 2.50 1.60 2.84
C LYS A 156 2.77 2.94 2.13
N THR A 157 2.69 2.96 0.80
CA THR A 157 2.94 4.17 0.00
C THR A 157 1.97 5.31 0.33
N MET A 158 0.71 4.99 0.65
CA MET A 158 -0.30 5.95 1.05
C MET A 158 0.02 6.54 2.44
N LEU A 159 0.40 5.68 3.39
CA LEU A 159 0.88 6.10 4.71
C LEU A 159 2.09 7.04 4.60
N LEU A 160 3.02 6.76 3.68
CA LEU A 160 4.16 7.61 3.39
C LEU A 160 3.71 9.00 2.89
N GLY A 161 2.75 9.03 1.97
CA GLY A 161 2.17 10.28 1.45
C GLY A 161 1.50 11.12 2.54
N TYR A 162 0.71 10.50 3.42
CA TYR A 162 0.10 11.18 4.58
C TYR A 162 1.15 11.67 5.59
N ARG A 163 2.21 10.86 5.84
CA ARG A 163 3.30 11.28 6.72
C ARG A 163 4.04 12.49 6.16
N ALA A 164 4.36 12.50 4.88
CA ALA A 164 5.00 13.62 4.21
C ALA A 164 4.15 14.89 4.29
N GLN A 165 2.85 14.79 4.05
CA GLN A 165 1.92 15.90 4.18
C GLN A 165 1.85 16.44 5.62
N HIS A 166 1.76 15.56 6.60
CA HIS A 166 1.76 15.93 8.02
C HIS A 166 3.06 16.67 8.41
N LEU A 167 4.21 16.12 8.03
CA LEU A 167 5.49 16.76 8.31
C LEU A 167 5.64 18.12 7.62
N ALA A 168 5.17 18.26 6.39
CA ALA A 168 5.15 19.54 5.69
C ALA A 168 4.28 20.59 6.37
N GLN A 169 3.21 20.17 7.05
CA GLN A 169 2.35 21.05 7.85
C GLN A 169 3.00 21.44 9.19
N VAL A 170 3.51 20.45 9.94
CA VAL A 170 4.14 20.65 11.25
C VAL A 170 5.36 21.58 11.14
N PHE A 171 6.16 21.41 10.09
CA PHE A 171 7.34 22.22 9.86
C PHE A 171 7.04 23.56 9.14
N HIS A 172 5.77 23.88 8.87
CA HIS A 172 5.38 25.12 8.22
C HIS A 172 5.65 26.35 9.12
N ASP A 173 5.44 26.21 10.41
CA ASP A 173 5.48 27.33 11.38
C ASP A 173 6.91 27.72 11.80
N GLU A 174 7.92 26.97 11.36
CA GLU A 174 9.31 27.30 11.60
C GLU A 174 9.80 28.33 10.56
N ASN A 175 9.59 29.60 10.83
CA ASN A 175 10.07 30.74 10.03
C ASN A 175 11.58 30.91 10.19
N GLY A 176 12.37 30.41 9.23
CA GLY A 176 13.82 30.65 9.19
C GLY A 176 14.35 30.56 7.75
N PRO A 177 15.44 31.28 7.42
CA PRO A 177 16.00 31.31 6.07
C PRO A 177 16.67 30.00 5.61
N GLN A 178 16.78 29.00 6.49
CA GLN A 178 17.39 27.68 6.18
C GLN A 178 16.38 26.54 6.39
N ARG A 179 15.30 26.55 5.63
CA ARG A 179 14.32 25.46 5.63
C ARG A 179 14.91 24.19 5.02
N LYS A 180 15.19 23.18 5.85
CA LYS A 180 15.52 21.85 5.36
C LYS A 180 14.23 21.15 4.86
N PRO A 181 14.18 20.61 3.65
CA PRO A 181 13.01 19.92 3.13
C PRO A 181 12.84 18.53 3.77
N VAL A 182 11.66 17.93 3.55
CA VAL A 182 11.42 16.49 3.74
C VAL A 182 11.84 15.79 2.45
N LEU A 183 12.59 14.70 2.55
CA LEU A 183 13.01 13.88 1.42
C LEU A 183 12.22 12.57 1.39
N ILE A 184 11.64 12.23 0.24
CA ILE A 184 11.10 10.91 -0.05
C ILE A 184 12.04 10.22 -1.04
N LEU A 185 12.56 9.06 -0.66
CA LEU A 185 13.41 8.22 -1.50
C LEU A 185 12.68 6.96 -1.91
N CYS A 186 12.63 6.70 -3.22
CA CYS A 186 12.15 5.47 -3.82
C CYS A 186 13.25 4.82 -4.66
N TYR A 187 13.30 3.50 -4.68
CA TYR A 187 14.16 2.78 -5.62
C TYR A 187 13.57 2.78 -7.04
N ASN A 188 12.24 2.78 -7.17
CA ASN A 188 11.53 2.78 -8.44
C ASN A 188 11.28 4.20 -8.95
N GLU A 189 11.76 4.51 -10.15
CA GLU A 189 11.59 5.83 -10.77
C GLU A 189 10.12 6.21 -11.07
N PRO A 190 9.26 5.35 -11.66
CA PRO A 190 7.84 5.64 -11.83
C PRO A 190 7.12 6.01 -10.53
N LEU A 191 7.38 5.28 -9.46
CA LEU A 191 6.81 5.58 -8.15
C LEU A 191 7.27 6.94 -7.61
N ALA A 192 8.57 7.25 -7.76
CA ALA A 192 9.10 8.55 -7.35
C ALA A 192 8.44 9.70 -8.14
N ARG A 193 8.23 9.54 -9.45
CA ARG A 193 7.53 10.52 -10.30
C ARG A 193 6.06 10.68 -9.89
N GLN A 194 5.37 9.56 -9.61
CA GLN A 194 3.98 9.59 -9.14
C GLN A 194 3.87 10.35 -7.81
N LEU A 195 4.73 10.05 -6.83
CA LEU A 195 4.75 10.75 -5.55
C LEU A 195 5.10 12.24 -5.71
N ALA A 196 6.04 12.58 -6.59
CA ALA A 196 6.35 13.99 -6.88
C ALA A 196 5.13 14.72 -7.48
N GLY A 197 4.39 14.09 -8.38
CA GLY A 197 3.14 14.61 -8.92
C GLY A 197 2.09 14.85 -7.83
N VAL A 198 1.92 13.89 -6.92
CA VAL A 198 1.02 14.02 -5.76
C VAL A 198 1.43 15.19 -4.85
N MET A 199 2.72 15.34 -4.54
CA MET A 199 3.20 16.45 -3.70
C MET A 199 2.98 17.81 -4.40
N SER A 200 3.15 17.85 -5.71
CA SER A 200 2.84 19.03 -6.52
C SER A 200 1.36 19.38 -6.51
N ALA A 201 0.48 18.40 -6.75
CA ALA A 201 -0.97 18.59 -6.70
C ALA A 201 -1.48 19.06 -5.32
N LYS A 202 -0.80 18.65 -4.25
CA LYS A 202 -1.09 19.10 -2.87
C LYS A 202 -0.47 20.46 -2.52
N GLY A 203 0.29 21.09 -3.41
CA GLY A 203 0.94 22.38 -3.18
C GLY A 203 2.04 22.34 -2.12
N ILE A 204 2.70 21.21 -1.93
CA ILE A 204 3.78 21.01 -0.95
C ILE A 204 5.13 20.59 -1.59
N ALA A 205 5.25 20.66 -2.91
CA ALA A 205 6.47 20.29 -3.63
C ALA A 205 7.69 21.16 -3.28
N ASP A 206 7.48 22.36 -2.76
CA ASP A 206 8.51 23.26 -2.21
C ASP A 206 9.12 22.75 -0.90
N ARG A 207 8.41 21.89 -0.18
CA ARG A 207 8.76 21.38 1.16
C ARG A 207 9.06 19.89 1.19
N VAL A 208 8.55 19.13 0.22
CA VAL A 208 8.68 17.68 0.11
C VAL A 208 9.25 17.32 -1.24
N HIS A 209 10.45 16.76 -1.26
CA HIS A 209 11.14 16.34 -2.46
C HIS A 209 11.03 14.82 -2.61
N ALA A 210 10.23 14.33 -3.54
CA ALA A 210 10.14 12.91 -3.88
C ALA A 210 11.04 12.62 -5.09
N VAL A 211 12.00 11.71 -4.93
CA VAL A 211 13.03 11.45 -5.95
C VAL A 211 13.49 9.99 -5.92
N HIS A 212 13.87 9.48 -7.08
CA HIS A 212 14.53 8.20 -7.23
C HIS A 212 15.96 8.23 -6.66
N PHE A 213 16.36 7.20 -5.91
CA PHE A 213 17.61 7.19 -5.15
C PHE A 213 18.86 7.51 -5.98
N HIS A 214 19.05 6.88 -7.14
CA HIS A 214 20.23 7.15 -7.95
C HIS A 214 20.22 8.55 -8.59
N LYS A 215 19.03 9.10 -8.89
CA LYS A 215 18.92 10.49 -9.32
C LYS A 215 19.32 11.43 -8.18
N TRP A 216 18.86 11.16 -6.95
CA TRP A 216 19.27 11.91 -5.77
C TRP A 216 20.80 11.86 -5.59
N CYS A 217 21.43 10.69 -5.71
CA CYS A 217 22.89 10.58 -5.65
C CYS A 217 23.59 11.46 -6.69
N ARG A 218 23.11 11.43 -7.93
CA ARG A 218 23.63 12.30 -8.99
C ARG A 218 23.48 13.78 -8.65
N ASP A 219 22.31 14.17 -8.18
CA ASP A 219 22.00 15.56 -7.84
C ASP A 219 22.87 16.03 -6.65
N GLN A 220 23.18 15.16 -5.68
CA GLN A 220 24.14 15.44 -4.61
C GLN A 220 25.56 15.72 -5.18
N LEU A 221 26.06 14.85 -6.04
CA LEU A 221 27.39 15.05 -6.64
C LEU A 221 27.46 16.37 -7.42
N VAL A 222 26.43 16.70 -8.19
CA VAL A 222 26.38 17.95 -8.96
C VAL A 222 26.29 19.16 -8.03
N ALA A 223 25.41 19.11 -7.02
CA ALA A 223 25.20 20.25 -6.11
C ALA A 223 26.46 20.62 -5.30
N PHE A 224 27.29 19.62 -4.98
CA PHE A 224 28.51 19.84 -4.19
C PHE A 224 29.81 19.75 -5.03
N GLY A 225 29.70 19.92 -6.34
CA GLY A 225 30.86 20.01 -7.26
C GLY A 225 31.71 18.74 -7.33
N GLN A 226 31.14 17.58 -7.01
CA GLN A 226 31.83 16.30 -7.09
C GLN A 226 31.80 15.75 -8.51
N THR A 227 32.84 14.98 -8.87
CA THR A 227 32.95 14.40 -10.22
C THR A 227 31.92 13.28 -10.42
N LEU A 228 31.23 13.31 -11.57
CA LEU A 228 30.34 12.21 -11.98
C LEU A 228 31.14 11.02 -12.54
N PRO A 229 30.58 9.79 -12.46
CA PRO A 229 31.14 8.62 -13.13
C PRO A 229 31.29 8.84 -14.65
N PRO A 230 32.34 8.23 -15.27
CA PRO A 230 32.56 8.33 -16.72
C PRO A 230 31.37 7.78 -17.52
N HIS A 231 31.07 8.43 -18.67
CA HIS A 231 29.93 8.05 -19.51
C HIS A 231 30.03 6.67 -20.15
N HIS A 232 31.23 6.16 -20.36
CA HIS A 232 31.50 4.88 -21.01
C HIS A 232 31.36 3.64 -20.06
N MET A 233 31.14 3.86 -18.78
CA MET A 233 30.93 2.75 -17.84
C MET A 233 29.59 2.01 -18.11
N PRO A 234 29.55 0.68 -17.91
CA PRO A 234 28.30 -0.08 -17.86
C PRO A 234 27.33 0.53 -16.84
N VAL A 235 26.04 0.48 -17.13
CA VAL A 235 24.99 1.18 -16.33
C VAL A 235 25.07 0.78 -14.86
N GLU A 236 25.18 -0.51 -14.56
CA GLU A 236 25.24 -1.03 -13.17
C GLU A 236 26.49 -0.53 -12.44
N ALA A 237 27.67 -0.63 -13.07
CA ALA A 237 28.92 -0.15 -12.51
C ALA A 237 28.89 1.36 -12.28
N LYS A 238 28.28 2.11 -13.22
CA LYS A 238 28.10 3.57 -13.12
C LYS A 238 27.21 3.93 -11.92
N MET A 239 26.11 3.18 -11.70
CA MET A 239 25.22 3.41 -10.57
C MET A 239 25.94 3.13 -9.24
N ALA A 240 26.67 2.02 -9.15
CA ALA A 240 27.44 1.66 -7.95
C ALA A 240 28.53 2.70 -7.65
N ASP A 241 29.31 3.14 -8.65
CA ASP A 241 30.35 4.17 -8.51
C ASP A 241 29.76 5.53 -8.07
N MET A 242 28.59 5.87 -8.60
CA MET A 242 27.89 7.11 -8.21
C MET A 242 27.53 7.12 -6.74
N VAL A 243 26.94 6.04 -6.23
CA VAL A 243 26.59 5.90 -4.80
C VAL A 243 27.86 5.92 -3.93
N GLN A 244 28.92 5.19 -4.33
CA GLN A 244 30.17 5.17 -3.60
C GLN A 244 30.82 6.55 -3.50
N ARG A 245 30.74 7.37 -4.53
CA ARG A 245 31.23 8.77 -4.50
C ARG A 245 30.45 9.63 -3.53
N VAL A 246 29.11 9.47 -3.45
CA VAL A 246 28.31 10.20 -2.44
C VAL A 246 28.71 9.77 -1.03
N ILE A 247 28.82 8.46 -0.76
CA ILE A 247 29.27 7.94 0.52
C ILE A 247 30.62 8.55 0.92
N THR A 248 31.60 8.47 0.02
CA THR A 248 32.93 9.04 0.25
C THR A 248 32.90 10.57 0.43
N GLY A 249 32.04 11.26 -0.31
CA GLY A 249 31.84 12.71 -0.18
C GLY A 249 31.30 13.10 1.20
N VAL A 250 30.37 12.31 1.75
CA VAL A 250 29.84 12.54 3.09
C VAL A 250 30.89 12.19 4.17
N GLU A 251 31.60 11.10 4.04
CA GLU A 251 32.67 10.70 4.95
C GLU A 251 33.84 11.70 5.04
N ARG A 252 34.03 12.48 3.98
CA ARG A 252 35.06 13.53 3.88
C ARG A 252 34.54 14.95 4.12
N ASP A 253 33.31 15.10 4.60
CA ASP A 253 32.63 16.40 4.81
C ASP A 253 32.57 17.27 3.54
N GLN A 254 32.70 16.68 2.34
CA GLN A 254 32.54 17.36 1.07
C GLN A 254 31.06 17.47 0.66
N ILE A 255 30.24 16.56 1.13
CA ILE A 255 28.78 16.59 1.04
C ILE A 255 28.25 16.65 2.48
N PRO A 256 27.54 17.71 2.86
CA PRO A 256 27.10 17.86 4.25
C PRO A 256 26.09 16.78 4.64
N ALA A 257 26.22 16.26 5.86
CA ALA A 257 25.20 15.44 6.50
C ALA A 257 24.03 16.29 7.00
N GLY A 258 22.93 15.65 7.43
CA GLY A 258 21.82 16.34 8.08
C GLY A 258 21.06 17.34 7.21
N GLN A 259 21.01 17.12 5.90
CA GLN A 259 20.41 18.06 4.94
C GLN A 259 18.88 18.11 4.99
N TYR A 260 18.22 17.08 5.52
CA TYR A 260 16.77 16.92 5.45
C TYR A 260 16.13 16.89 6.83
N ARG A 261 15.03 17.61 6.99
CA ARG A 261 14.25 17.64 8.23
C ARG A 261 13.68 16.27 8.58
N ALA A 262 13.31 15.52 7.57
CA ALA A 262 12.92 14.11 7.68
C ALA A 262 13.27 13.38 6.39
N VAL A 263 13.55 12.10 6.50
CA VAL A 263 13.71 11.21 5.34
C VAL A 263 12.71 10.06 5.43
N LEU A 264 11.99 9.84 4.35
CA LEU A 264 10.98 8.80 4.19
C LEU A 264 11.44 7.87 3.06
N VAL A 265 11.61 6.59 3.34
CA VAL A 265 12.08 5.59 2.37
C VAL A 265 10.95 4.64 2.04
N ASP A 266 10.55 4.59 0.78
CA ASP A 266 9.62 3.56 0.29
C ASP A 266 10.38 2.37 -0.27
N GLU A 267 9.81 1.17 -0.12
CA GLU A 267 10.39 -0.10 -0.55
C GLU A 267 11.84 -0.30 -0.02
N GLY A 268 12.04 -0.04 1.28
CA GLY A 268 13.37 -0.08 1.91
C GLY A 268 14.13 -1.40 1.78
N HIS A 269 13.43 -2.50 1.48
CA HIS A 269 14.03 -3.80 1.22
C HIS A 269 14.80 -3.88 -0.11
N ASP A 270 14.62 -2.92 -1.02
CA ASP A 270 15.39 -2.79 -2.25
C ASP A 270 16.72 -2.05 -2.06
N PHE A 271 16.91 -1.42 -0.90
CA PHE A 271 18.11 -0.66 -0.61
C PHE A 271 19.20 -1.55 -0.01
N ALA A 272 20.42 -1.38 -0.49
CA ALA A 272 21.57 -2.03 0.10
C ALA A 272 21.87 -1.45 1.51
N PRO A 273 22.48 -2.23 2.42
CA PRO A 273 22.77 -1.76 3.79
C PRO A 273 23.58 -0.47 3.84
N GLU A 274 24.60 -0.33 3.00
CA GLU A 274 25.44 0.88 2.89
C GLU A 274 24.65 2.10 2.40
N TRP A 275 23.60 1.90 1.59
CA TRP A 275 22.72 2.98 1.15
C TRP A 275 21.82 3.45 2.29
N LEU A 276 21.25 2.52 3.06
CA LEU A 276 20.48 2.86 4.25
C LEU A 276 21.34 3.60 5.28
N LYS A 277 22.60 3.19 5.46
CA LYS A 277 23.55 3.90 6.32
C LYS A 277 23.80 5.33 5.84
N LEU A 278 23.99 5.54 4.54
CA LEU A 278 24.10 6.87 3.94
C LEU A 278 22.85 7.71 4.22
N ILE A 279 21.66 7.12 4.00
CA ILE A 279 20.37 7.79 4.19
C ILE A 279 20.17 8.25 5.64
N THR A 280 20.58 7.44 6.63
CA THR A 280 20.48 7.83 8.05
C THR A 280 21.31 9.07 8.36
N GLN A 281 22.46 9.24 7.71
CA GLN A 281 23.32 10.43 7.88
C GLN A 281 22.72 11.71 7.28
N MET A 282 21.79 11.59 6.34
CA MET A 282 21.13 12.74 5.70
C MET A 282 20.04 13.37 6.56
N VAL A 283 19.57 12.67 7.60
CA VAL A 283 18.55 13.16 8.53
C VAL A 283 19.13 14.22 9.45
N ASP A 284 18.41 15.33 9.63
CA ASP A 284 18.78 16.37 10.59
C ASP A 284 18.81 15.79 12.01
N PRO A 285 19.96 15.86 12.72
CA PRO A 285 20.07 15.37 14.09
C PRO A 285 19.07 16.02 15.07
N ALA A 286 18.64 17.26 14.79
CA ALA A 286 17.69 17.98 15.64
C ALA A 286 16.29 17.33 15.62
N THR A 287 15.87 16.76 14.51
CA THR A 287 14.58 16.08 14.39
C THR A 287 14.70 14.56 14.49
N ASN A 288 15.82 14.02 14.02
CA ASN A 288 16.08 12.59 13.96
C ASN A 288 14.92 11.78 13.33
N SER A 289 14.23 12.36 12.33
CA SER A 289 12.98 11.82 11.77
C SER A 289 13.26 10.97 10.54
N LEU A 290 13.21 9.66 10.70
CA LEU A 290 13.39 8.68 9.62
C LEU A 290 12.22 7.68 9.62
N LEU A 291 11.61 7.45 8.48
CA LEU A 291 10.63 6.40 8.26
C LEU A 291 11.12 5.48 7.15
N VAL A 292 11.17 4.17 7.41
CA VAL A 292 11.46 3.15 6.41
C VAL A 292 10.26 2.22 6.28
N LEU A 293 9.69 2.14 5.08
CA LEU A 293 8.66 1.17 4.74
C LEU A 293 9.33 -0.08 4.15
N TYR A 294 8.97 -1.24 4.66
CA TYR A 294 9.64 -2.49 4.35
C TYR A 294 8.63 -3.60 4.05
N ASP A 295 8.92 -4.46 3.06
CA ASP A 295 8.10 -5.63 2.72
C ASP A 295 9.00 -6.83 2.43
N ASP A 296 9.03 -7.78 3.36
CA ASP A 296 9.88 -8.97 3.24
C ASP A 296 9.45 -9.89 2.10
N ALA A 297 8.14 -9.95 1.80
CA ALA A 297 7.60 -10.79 0.74
C ALA A 297 7.93 -10.28 -0.67
N GLN A 298 8.15 -8.98 -0.83
CA GLN A 298 8.44 -8.33 -2.12
C GLN A 298 9.95 -8.13 -2.38
N SER A 299 10.82 -8.48 -1.45
CA SER A 299 12.27 -8.39 -1.66
C SER A 299 12.69 -9.31 -2.81
N ILE A 300 12.99 -8.72 -3.96
CA ILE A 300 13.44 -9.41 -5.17
C ILE A 300 14.96 -9.64 -5.12
N TYR A 301 15.68 -8.78 -4.40
CA TYR A 301 17.13 -8.84 -4.32
C TYR A 301 17.61 -9.73 -3.19
N ASP A 302 18.60 -10.52 -3.49
CA ASP A 302 19.13 -11.67 -2.79
C ASP A 302 19.39 -11.46 -1.29
N ARG A 303 18.70 -12.25 -0.44
CA ARG A 303 19.00 -12.35 0.99
C ARG A 303 20.42 -12.87 1.27
N ALA A 304 21.07 -13.54 0.31
CA ALA A 304 22.43 -14.05 0.47
C ALA A 304 23.46 -12.91 0.66
N ARG A 305 23.19 -11.71 0.15
CA ARG A 305 24.01 -10.52 0.41
C ARG A 305 23.72 -9.84 1.76
N LYS A 306 22.62 -10.20 2.44
CA LYS A 306 22.15 -9.56 3.68
C LYS A 306 22.36 -10.43 4.92
N LYS A 307 23.29 -11.42 4.90
CA LYS A 307 23.51 -12.36 6.00
C LYS A 307 23.81 -11.74 7.38
N ASN A 308 24.13 -10.45 7.45
CA ASN A 308 24.40 -9.73 8.71
C ASN A 308 23.68 -8.37 8.74
N PHE A 309 22.55 -8.22 8.05
CA PHE A 309 21.81 -6.96 8.05
C PHE A 309 20.86 -6.90 9.24
N SER A 310 21.01 -5.90 10.07
CA SER A 310 19.99 -5.44 11.01
C SER A 310 19.80 -3.93 10.85
N PHE A 311 18.60 -3.42 11.13
CA PHE A 311 18.37 -1.97 11.08
C PHE A 311 19.34 -1.21 11.99
N LYS A 312 19.68 -1.79 13.14
CA LYS A 312 20.67 -1.23 14.06
C LYS A 312 22.07 -1.15 13.44
N SER A 313 22.48 -2.11 12.63
CA SER A 313 23.82 -2.14 12.00
C SER A 313 24.03 -1.00 11.00
N VAL A 314 22.96 -0.46 10.42
CA VAL A 314 22.98 0.69 9.50
C VAL A 314 22.60 2.01 10.17
N GLY A 315 22.51 2.05 11.51
CA GLY A 315 22.23 3.25 12.27
C GLY A 315 20.74 3.57 12.45
N ILE A 316 19.84 2.68 12.03
CA ILE A 316 18.39 2.86 12.19
C ILE A 316 17.98 2.40 13.60
N GLN A 317 17.61 3.35 14.46
CA GLN A 317 17.28 3.10 15.86
C GLN A 317 15.76 2.91 16.03
N ALA A 318 15.22 1.83 15.49
CA ALA A 318 13.78 1.55 15.49
C ALA A 318 13.34 0.49 16.52
N GLN A 319 14.19 0.08 17.46
CA GLN A 319 13.83 -0.89 18.49
C GLN A 319 12.62 -0.42 19.31
N GLY A 320 11.59 -1.26 19.41
CA GLY A 320 10.31 -0.92 20.04
C GLY A 320 9.47 0.11 19.27
N ARG A 321 9.87 0.46 18.05
CA ARG A 321 9.20 1.44 17.19
C ARG A 321 8.91 0.87 15.80
N THR A 322 8.76 -0.43 15.72
CA THR A 322 8.36 -1.15 14.52
C THR A 322 6.85 -1.36 14.53
N THR A 323 6.21 -1.03 13.43
CA THR A 323 4.77 -1.26 13.23
C THR A 323 4.58 -2.30 12.13
N ILE A 324 3.59 -3.17 12.31
CA ILE A 324 3.33 -4.28 11.39
C ILE A 324 1.94 -4.12 10.77
N LEU A 325 1.87 -4.03 9.43
CA LEU A 325 0.64 -3.96 8.66
C LEU A 325 0.37 -5.30 7.98
N LYS A 326 -0.51 -6.12 8.55
CA LYS A 326 -0.80 -7.49 8.09
C LYS A 326 -1.89 -7.57 7.03
N ILE A 327 -2.80 -6.59 7.00
CA ILE A 327 -4.01 -6.66 6.19
C ILE A 327 -3.73 -6.11 4.79
N ASN A 328 -3.98 -6.94 3.79
CA ASN A 328 -4.10 -6.50 2.40
C ASN A 328 -5.57 -6.12 2.14
N TYR A 329 -5.86 -4.84 2.01
CA TYR A 329 -7.21 -4.32 1.75
C TYR A 329 -7.42 -3.85 0.31
N ARG A 330 -6.36 -3.81 -0.51
CA ARG A 330 -6.43 -3.31 -1.88
C ARG A 330 -6.76 -4.38 -2.90
N ASN A 331 -6.09 -5.53 -2.80
CA ASN A 331 -6.38 -6.63 -3.69
C ASN A 331 -7.67 -7.34 -3.30
N THR A 332 -8.42 -7.84 -4.28
CA THR A 332 -9.54 -8.75 -3.98
C THR A 332 -9.01 -10.08 -3.46
N ARG A 333 -9.85 -10.80 -2.71
CA ARG A 333 -9.50 -12.13 -2.19
C ARG A 333 -9.03 -13.07 -3.31
N GLN A 334 -9.72 -13.05 -4.44
CA GLN A 334 -9.45 -13.91 -5.58
C GLN A 334 -8.08 -13.63 -6.21
N ILE A 335 -7.72 -12.35 -6.36
CA ILE A 335 -6.39 -11.95 -6.85
C ILE A 335 -5.31 -12.40 -5.88
N LEU A 336 -5.49 -12.16 -4.58
CA LEU A 336 -4.51 -12.51 -3.56
C LEU A 336 -4.33 -14.03 -3.44
N GLN A 337 -5.43 -14.80 -3.51
CA GLN A 337 -5.38 -16.26 -3.52
C GLN A 337 -4.62 -16.80 -4.74
N THR A 338 -4.91 -16.28 -5.94
CA THR A 338 -4.22 -16.70 -7.16
C THR A 338 -2.72 -16.37 -7.13
N ALA A 339 -2.34 -15.17 -6.66
CA ALA A 339 -0.96 -14.79 -6.48
C ALA A 339 -0.23 -15.72 -5.48
N SER A 340 -0.91 -16.06 -4.38
CA SER A 340 -0.38 -16.94 -3.34
C SER A 340 -0.25 -18.40 -3.78
N LEU A 341 -1.17 -18.93 -4.60
CA LEU A 341 -1.09 -20.30 -5.12
C LEU A 341 0.21 -20.57 -5.87
N VAL A 342 0.70 -19.59 -6.63
CA VAL A 342 1.96 -19.71 -7.38
C VAL A 342 3.17 -19.49 -6.49
N ALA A 343 3.10 -18.50 -5.62
CA ALA A 343 4.27 -17.96 -4.94
C ALA A 343 4.46 -18.49 -3.50
N ALA A 344 3.41 -19.01 -2.82
CA ALA A 344 3.46 -19.32 -1.40
C ALA A 344 4.56 -20.31 -1.00
N GLU A 345 4.79 -21.34 -1.80
CA GLU A 345 5.82 -22.36 -1.53
C GLU A 345 7.23 -21.75 -1.49
N TYR A 346 7.47 -20.73 -2.29
CA TYR A 346 8.78 -20.07 -2.40
C TYR A 346 8.92 -18.92 -1.41
N LEU A 347 7.82 -18.21 -1.14
CA LEU A 347 7.82 -17.09 -0.20
C LEU A 347 7.79 -17.56 1.25
N TYR A 348 7.12 -18.69 1.52
CA TYR A 348 6.88 -19.23 2.86
C TYR A 348 7.25 -20.72 2.93
N PRO A 349 8.53 -21.09 2.80
CA PRO A 349 8.99 -22.49 2.64
C PRO A 349 8.64 -23.40 3.82
N HIS A 350 8.38 -22.85 5.01
CA HIS A 350 7.99 -23.61 6.21
C HIS A 350 6.47 -23.66 6.43
N ALA A 351 5.69 -23.04 5.56
CA ALA A 351 4.23 -23.17 5.61
C ALA A 351 3.80 -24.54 5.07
N PRO A 352 2.77 -25.18 5.65
CA PRO A 352 2.22 -26.40 5.07
C PRO A 352 1.74 -26.12 3.64
N PRO A 353 1.89 -27.09 2.71
CA PRO A 353 1.49 -26.89 1.31
C PRO A 353 0.00 -26.54 1.23
N LEU A 354 -0.33 -25.54 0.45
CA LEU A 354 -1.71 -25.18 0.14
C LEU A 354 -2.33 -26.34 -0.66
N ARG A 355 -3.05 -27.24 0.02
CA ARG A 355 -3.90 -28.24 -0.62
C ARG A 355 -5.23 -27.57 -0.93
N GLY A 356 -5.40 -27.09 -2.14
CA GLY A 356 -6.68 -26.54 -2.59
C GLY A 356 -6.63 -26.29 -4.10
N SER A 357 -7.42 -27.04 -4.83
CA SER A 357 -7.84 -26.69 -6.18
C SER A 357 -8.62 -25.36 -6.14
N LEU A 358 -8.55 -24.58 -7.22
CA LEU A 358 -9.47 -23.46 -7.44
C LEU A 358 -10.91 -23.93 -7.16
N PRO A 359 -11.78 -23.08 -6.56
CA PRO A 359 -13.17 -23.46 -6.34
C PRO A 359 -13.79 -23.90 -7.66
N PRO A 360 -14.53 -25.00 -7.67
CA PRO A 360 -15.19 -25.47 -8.90
C PRO A 360 -16.12 -24.36 -9.41
N LYS A 361 -16.22 -24.24 -10.75
CA LYS A 361 -17.17 -23.30 -11.38
C LYS A 361 -18.56 -23.52 -10.80
N GLY A 362 -19.12 -22.47 -10.15
CA GLY A 362 -20.44 -22.52 -9.52
C GLY A 362 -20.44 -22.88 -8.03
N ALA A 363 -19.29 -22.87 -7.36
CA ALA A 363 -19.24 -23.02 -5.90
C ALA A 363 -19.97 -21.86 -5.21
N ASP A 364 -20.70 -22.23 -4.14
CA ASP A 364 -21.39 -21.29 -3.25
C ASP A 364 -20.43 -20.19 -2.79
N PRO A 365 -20.84 -18.90 -2.74
CA PRO A 365 -20.04 -17.82 -2.15
C PRO A 365 -19.56 -18.09 -0.73
N ALA A 366 -20.22 -18.99 0.00
CA ALA A 366 -19.83 -19.47 1.33
C ALA A 366 -18.74 -20.57 1.30
N TRP A 367 -18.19 -20.95 0.13
CA TRP A 367 -17.12 -21.93 0.09
C TRP A 367 -15.84 -21.34 0.69
N GLY A 368 -15.74 -21.47 2.00
CA GLY A 368 -14.50 -21.27 2.75
C GLY A 368 -13.56 -22.41 2.39
N GLY A 369 -12.70 -22.20 1.38
CA GLY A 369 -11.49 -23.00 1.27
C GLY A 369 -10.80 -23.02 2.63
N PRO A 370 -9.95 -24.01 2.94
CA PRO A 370 -9.31 -24.10 4.24
C PRO A 370 -8.73 -22.74 4.59
N ALA A 371 -9.28 -22.15 5.65
CA ALA A 371 -9.03 -20.76 6.00
C ALA A 371 -7.52 -20.53 5.99
N LEU A 372 -7.06 -19.47 5.33
CA LEU A 372 -5.68 -19.00 5.37
C LEU A 372 -5.19 -18.88 6.84
N ASP A 373 -6.11 -18.79 7.78
CA ASP A 373 -5.87 -18.65 9.22
C ASP A 373 -5.11 -19.82 9.85
N HIS A 374 -5.26 -21.05 9.33
CA HIS A 374 -4.48 -22.20 9.81
C HIS A 374 -3.02 -22.21 9.35
N LEU A 375 -2.64 -21.32 8.42
CA LEU A 375 -1.26 -21.16 7.97
C LEU A 375 -0.46 -20.16 8.83
N LEU A 376 -1.09 -19.52 9.82
CA LEU A 376 -0.51 -18.46 10.63
C LEU A 376 0.33 -18.97 11.81
N THR A 377 0.52 -20.26 12.00
CA THR A 377 1.14 -20.83 13.22
C THR A 377 2.65 -21.02 13.17
N ALA A 378 3.32 -20.80 12.03
CA ALA A 378 4.79 -20.82 11.97
C ALA A 378 5.30 -19.37 11.92
N GLU A 379 5.75 -18.86 13.05
CA GLU A 379 6.43 -17.57 13.16
C GLU A 379 7.86 -17.69 12.61
N ASP A 380 8.03 -17.58 11.30
CA ASP A 380 9.33 -17.26 10.74
C ASP A 380 9.67 -15.81 11.13
N LYS A 381 10.75 -15.64 11.86
CA LYS A 381 11.25 -14.32 12.26
C LYS A 381 12.40 -13.92 11.34
N ASP A 382 12.49 -12.63 11.04
CA ASP A 382 13.68 -12.08 10.43
C ASP A 382 14.86 -12.00 11.41
N GLU A 383 16.02 -11.51 10.95
CA GLU A 383 17.24 -11.39 11.77
C GLU A 383 17.09 -10.40 12.94
N ASP A 384 16.14 -9.48 12.89
CA ASP A 384 15.79 -8.55 13.98
C ASP A 384 14.70 -9.10 14.91
N GLY A 385 14.27 -10.37 14.69
CA GLY A 385 13.23 -11.05 15.48
C GLY A 385 11.80 -10.61 15.13
N VAL A 386 11.62 -9.89 14.03
CA VAL A 386 10.30 -9.44 13.54
C VAL A 386 9.64 -10.59 12.78
N PRO A 387 8.39 -10.96 13.08
CA PRO A 387 7.72 -12.06 12.40
C PRO A 387 7.52 -11.75 10.92
N MET A 388 7.87 -12.70 10.06
CA MET A 388 7.61 -12.61 8.61
C MET A 388 6.11 -12.65 8.37
N LEU A 389 5.61 -11.68 7.62
CA LEU A 389 4.19 -11.45 7.47
C LEU A 389 3.63 -12.21 6.27
N LYS A 390 2.58 -13.02 6.52
CA LYS A 390 1.69 -13.49 5.48
C LYS A 390 0.57 -12.47 5.30
N PRO A 391 0.21 -12.11 4.06
CA PRO A 391 -0.90 -11.19 3.82
C PRO A 391 -2.22 -11.83 4.23
N VAL A 392 -2.99 -11.13 5.04
CA VAL A 392 -4.36 -11.47 5.39
C VAL A 392 -5.29 -10.64 4.50
N SER A 393 -6.19 -11.30 3.76
CA SER A 393 -7.20 -10.58 2.99
C SER A 393 -8.20 -9.89 3.93
N CYS A 394 -8.58 -8.66 3.61
CA CYS A 394 -9.65 -7.96 4.33
C CYS A 394 -11.07 -8.47 3.99
N GLY A 395 -11.19 -9.54 3.21
CA GLY A 395 -12.48 -10.08 2.78
C GLY A 395 -13.11 -9.36 1.59
N ARG A 396 -12.40 -8.43 0.93
CA ARG A 396 -12.90 -7.79 -0.30
C ARG A 396 -12.99 -8.82 -1.42
N ASP A 397 -14.21 -9.11 -1.85
CA ASP A 397 -14.48 -10.00 -2.97
C ASP A 397 -14.42 -9.25 -4.31
N GLY A 398 -14.10 -9.97 -5.37
CA GLY A 398 -14.03 -9.45 -6.73
C GLY A 398 -14.09 -10.57 -7.76
N GLU A 399 -13.87 -10.24 -9.01
CA GLU A 399 -13.84 -11.23 -10.09
C GLU A 399 -12.65 -12.19 -9.91
N ALA A 400 -12.87 -13.44 -10.26
CA ALA A 400 -11.79 -14.42 -10.36
C ALA A 400 -10.81 -13.99 -11.45
N PRO A 401 -9.47 -14.12 -11.25
CA PRO A 401 -8.51 -13.85 -12.29
C PRO A 401 -8.79 -14.62 -13.57
N LEU A 402 -8.75 -13.91 -14.70
CA LEU A 402 -8.98 -14.51 -16.01
C LEU A 402 -7.69 -15.16 -16.52
N ILE A 403 -7.74 -16.45 -16.77
CA ILE A 403 -6.59 -17.22 -17.26
C ILE A 403 -6.73 -17.43 -18.76
N ILE A 404 -5.79 -16.91 -19.54
CA ILE A 404 -5.71 -17.06 -20.99
C ILE A 404 -4.64 -18.10 -21.31
N ARG A 405 -4.99 -19.13 -22.12
CA ARG A 405 -4.05 -20.13 -22.61
C ARG A 405 -4.10 -20.16 -24.12
N LEU A 406 -3.16 -19.49 -24.76
CA LEU A 406 -3.06 -19.42 -26.20
C LEU A 406 -1.68 -19.91 -26.66
N PRO A 407 -1.55 -20.46 -27.89
CA PRO A 407 -0.34 -21.15 -28.32
C PRO A 407 0.88 -20.22 -28.52
N THR A 408 0.70 -18.92 -28.58
CA THR A 408 1.80 -17.96 -28.79
C THR A 408 1.60 -16.71 -27.95
N LEU A 409 2.71 -16.10 -27.50
CA LEU A 409 2.70 -14.80 -26.83
C LEU A 409 1.99 -13.71 -27.63
N ARG A 410 2.09 -13.77 -28.97
CA ARG A 410 1.39 -12.82 -29.83
C ARG A 410 -0.13 -12.98 -29.77
N ALA A 411 -0.62 -14.22 -29.76
CA ALA A 411 -2.05 -14.50 -29.62
C ALA A 411 -2.54 -14.05 -28.23
N GLU A 412 -1.78 -14.33 -27.18
CA GLU A 412 -2.08 -13.84 -25.83
C GLU A 412 -2.15 -12.32 -25.78
N ALA A 413 -1.14 -11.61 -26.35
CA ALA A 413 -1.12 -10.16 -26.38
C ALA A 413 -2.33 -9.59 -27.13
N MET A 414 -2.71 -10.18 -28.27
CA MET A 414 -3.89 -9.74 -29.03
C MET A 414 -5.17 -9.90 -28.22
N HIS A 415 -5.36 -11.05 -27.58
CA HIS A 415 -6.56 -11.30 -26.76
C HIS A 415 -6.58 -10.46 -25.50
N MET A 416 -5.44 -10.27 -24.84
CA MET A 416 -5.31 -9.40 -23.69
C MET A 416 -5.69 -7.96 -24.02
N VAL A 417 -5.24 -7.44 -25.16
CA VAL A 417 -5.60 -6.08 -25.61
C VAL A 417 -7.11 -5.97 -25.91
N GLU A 418 -7.75 -7.02 -26.41
CA GLU A 418 -9.22 -7.06 -26.57
C GLU A 418 -9.94 -7.00 -25.23
N LEU A 419 -9.46 -7.74 -24.23
CA LEU A 419 -10.02 -7.71 -22.88
C LEU A 419 -9.85 -6.35 -22.19
N LEU A 420 -8.71 -5.66 -22.41
CA LEU A 420 -8.53 -4.29 -21.93
C LEU A 420 -9.48 -3.31 -22.61
N ALA A 421 -9.73 -3.49 -23.92
CA ALA A 421 -10.71 -2.66 -24.63
C ALA A 421 -12.15 -2.89 -24.10
N HIS A 422 -12.51 -4.11 -23.73
CA HIS A 422 -13.78 -4.40 -23.06
C HIS A 422 -13.83 -3.77 -21.67
N ALA A 423 -12.74 -3.85 -20.87
CA ALA A 423 -12.69 -3.19 -19.58
C ALA A 423 -12.89 -1.68 -19.68
N HIS A 424 -12.41 -1.05 -20.77
CA HIS A 424 -12.71 0.35 -21.04
C HIS A 424 -14.20 0.62 -21.32
N GLN A 425 -14.83 -0.28 -22.06
CA GLN A 425 -16.29 -0.22 -22.30
C GLN A 425 -17.09 -0.42 -21.00
N ASP A 426 -16.56 -1.19 -20.05
CA ASP A 426 -17.11 -1.38 -18.70
C ASP A 426 -16.90 -0.16 -17.77
N GLY A 427 -16.25 0.91 -18.25
CA GLY A 427 -16.07 2.17 -17.53
C GLY A 427 -14.69 2.45 -16.94
N HIS A 428 -13.69 1.57 -17.14
CA HIS A 428 -12.32 1.84 -16.72
C HIS A 428 -11.64 2.85 -17.65
N ALA A 429 -10.91 3.83 -17.10
CA ALA A 429 -10.07 4.72 -17.88
C ALA A 429 -8.87 3.96 -18.47
N TRP A 430 -8.28 4.45 -19.56
CA TRP A 430 -7.07 3.83 -20.12
C TRP A 430 -5.91 3.86 -19.14
N GLY A 431 -5.80 4.93 -18.34
CA GLY A 431 -4.80 5.08 -17.29
C GLY A 431 -4.93 4.08 -16.13
N ASP A 432 -6.11 3.47 -15.96
CA ASP A 432 -6.39 2.41 -14.97
C ASP A 432 -5.82 1.04 -15.35
N MET A 433 -5.20 0.92 -16.54
CA MET A 433 -4.82 -0.36 -17.11
C MET A 433 -3.32 -0.49 -17.31
N ALA A 434 -2.79 -1.67 -17.02
CA ALA A 434 -1.39 -1.99 -17.31
C ALA A 434 -1.23 -3.38 -17.94
N ILE A 435 -0.24 -3.50 -18.83
CA ILE A 435 0.29 -4.78 -19.31
C ILE A 435 1.67 -4.96 -18.73
N LEU A 436 1.86 -6.00 -17.94
CA LEU A 436 3.12 -6.34 -17.30
C LEU A 436 3.78 -7.51 -18.04
N CYS A 437 5.05 -7.32 -18.39
CA CYS A 437 5.83 -8.30 -19.13
C CYS A 437 7.08 -8.72 -18.34
N ARG A 438 7.56 -9.95 -18.56
CA ARG A 438 8.82 -10.38 -17.95
C ARG A 438 10.02 -9.71 -18.60
N HIS A 439 10.02 -9.60 -19.95
CA HIS A 439 11.14 -9.10 -20.71
C HIS A 439 10.77 -7.85 -21.54
N HIS A 440 11.77 -7.02 -21.85
CA HIS A 440 11.58 -5.82 -22.65
C HIS A 440 11.06 -6.09 -24.07
N GLN A 441 11.48 -7.21 -24.68
CA GLN A 441 10.99 -7.60 -26.01
C GLN A 441 9.48 -7.83 -26.04
N ASP A 442 8.90 -8.35 -24.97
CA ASP A 442 7.47 -8.61 -24.86
C ASP A 442 6.67 -7.32 -24.72
N MET A 443 7.26 -6.29 -24.12
CA MET A 443 6.67 -4.95 -24.07
C MET A 443 6.50 -4.36 -25.47
N TYR A 444 7.50 -4.52 -26.36
CA TYR A 444 7.39 -4.06 -27.74
C TYR A 444 6.37 -4.86 -28.55
N LEU A 445 6.20 -6.15 -28.25
CA LEU A 445 5.12 -6.95 -28.82
C LEU A 445 3.74 -6.38 -28.44
N CYS A 446 3.52 -6.08 -27.16
CA CYS A 446 2.28 -5.43 -26.70
C CYS A 446 2.07 -4.05 -27.33
N ALA A 447 3.12 -3.23 -27.39
CA ALA A 447 3.07 -1.91 -28.00
C ALA A 447 2.63 -1.98 -29.48
N ASN A 448 3.17 -2.94 -30.25
CA ASN A 448 2.77 -3.16 -31.62
C ASN A 448 1.30 -3.57 -31.78
N VAL A 449 0.78 -4.39 -30.86
CA VAL A 449 -0.64 -4.80 -30.87
C VAL A 449 -1.53 -3.62 -30.52
N LEU A 450 -1.22 -2.86 -29.46
CA LEU A 450 -1.94 -1.66 -29.04
C LEU A 450 -1.98 -0.61 -30.16
N ASN A 451 -0.83 -0.35 -30.80
CA ASN A 451 -0.72 0.60 -31.91
C ASN A 451 -1.60 0.20 -33.10
N ARG A 452 -1.61 -1.08 -33.47
CA ARG A 452 -2.47 -1.59 -34.56
C ARG A 452 -3.95 -1.47 -34.28
N ARG A 453 -4.34 -1.49 -33.00
CA ARG A 453 -5.74 -1.30 -32.56
C ARG A 453 -6.09 0.17 -32.32
N GLY A 454 -5.12 1.09 -32.47
CA GLY A 454 -5.32 2.52 -32.26
C GLY A 454 -5.61 2.91 -30.80
N LEU A 455 -5.20 2.07 -29.84
CA LEU A 455 -5.41 2.32 -28.42
C LEU A 455 -4.29 3.20 -27.84
N PRO A 456 -4.59 4.11 -26.91
CA PRO A 456 -3.59 4.96 -26.29
C PRO A 456 -2.73 4.13 -25.31
N TYR A 457 -1.40 4.22 -25.45
CA TYR A 457 -0.48 3.49 -24.57
C TYR A 457 0.83 4.25 -24.36
N GLN A 458 1.53 3.88 -23.29
CA GLN A 458 2.90 4.28 -23.02
C GLN A 458 3.75 3.06 -22.67
N VAL A 459 4.92 2.96 -23.28
CA VAL A 459 5.92 1.94 -22.95
C VAL A 459 6.98 2.57 -22.07
N ARG A 460 7.29 1.93 -20.95
CA ARG A 460 8.42 2.34 -20.13
C ARG A 460 9.71 1.75 -20.71
N ASP A 461 10.29 2.47 -21.64
CA ASP A 461 11.60 2.17 -22.21
C ASP A 461 12.70 3.09 -21.63
N LYS A 462 13.89 2.99 -22.19
CA LYS A 462 15.05 3.81 -21.79
C LYS A 462 14.96 5.29 -22.25
N THR A 463 13.93 5.68 -22.99
CA THR A 463 13.80 7.04 -23.57
C THR A 463 13.31 8.09 -22.57
N GLY A 464 12.83 7.66 -21.40
CA GLY A 464 12.58 8.55 -20.26
C GLY A 464 11.28 9.36 -20.28
N GLN A 465 10.40 9.16 -21.27
CA GLN A 465 9.14 9.91 -21.41
C GLN A 465 7.93 9.20 -20.78
N PHE A 466 8.12 8.38 -19.76
CA PHE A 466 7.03 7.68 -19.11
C PHE A 466 6.33 8.56 -18.06
N ASP A 467 5.03 8.81 -18.25
CA ASP A 467 4.16 9.51 -17.31
C ASP A 467 3.13 8.53 -16.73
N PRO A 468 3.27 8.13 -15.45
CA PRO A 468 2.33 7.22 -14.81
C PRO A 468 0.92 7.81 -14.65
N THR A 469 0.76 9.14 -14.72
CA THR A 469 -0.52 9.83 -14.49
C THR A 469 -1.34 10.06 -15.75
N SER A 470 -0.76 9.85 -16.94
CA SER A 470 -1.47 10.04 -18.21
C SER A 470 -2.58 9.00 -18.41
N ASP A 471 -3.66 9.38 -19.09
CA ASP A 471 -4.75 8.44 -19.43
C ASP A 471 -4.38 7.57 -20.65
N THR A 472 -3.44 6.63 -20.41
CA THR A 472 -2.92 5.69 -21.39
C THR A 472 -2.65 4.34 -20.75
N ILE A 473 -2.80 3.23 -21.48
CA ILE A 473 -2.41 1.89 -21.02
C ILE A 473 -0.91 1.85 -20.77
N LYS A 474 -0.50 1.43 -19.57
CA LYS A 474 0.91 1.35 -19.19
C LYS A 474 1.49 0.00 -19.59
N VAL A 475 2.57 0.00 -20.36
CA VAL A 475 3.32 -1.22 -20.72
C VAL A 475 4.65 -1.21 -20.01
N LEU A 476 4.83 -2.13 -19.06
CA LEU A 476 5.92 -2.15 -18.08
C LEU A 476 6.54 -3.55 -17.97
N THR A 477 7.77 -3.62 -17.50
CA THR A 477 8.27 -4.89 -16.96
C THR A 477 7.70 -5.13 -15.57
N LEU A 478 7.62 -6.41 -15.15
CA LEU A 478 7.21 -6.80 -13.80
C LEU A 478 8.04 -6.07 -12.72
N HIS A 479 9.35 -5.94 -12.91
CA HIS A 479 10.22 -5.18 -12.01
C HIS A 479 9.85 -3.69 -11.93
N ALA A 480 9.55 -3.09 -13.07
CA ALA A 480 9.23 -1.67 -13.14
C ALA A 480 7.83 -1.33 -12.58
N SER A 481 6.95 -2.33 -12.44
CA SER A 481 5.62 -2.16 -11.87
C SER A 481 5.61 -2.09 -10.34
N LYS A 482 6.74 -2.38 -9.69
CA LYS A 482 6.84 -2.38 -8.24
C LYS A 482 6.47 -0.99 -7.67
N GLY A 483 5.64 -0.98 -6.63
CA GLY A 483 5.11 0.24 -6.02
C GLY A 483 3.95 0.91 -6.79
N LEU A 484 3.70 0.51 -8.05
CA LEU A 484 2.53 0.99 -8.81
C LEU A 484 1.34 0.04 -8.58
N GLU A 485 0.14 0.56 -8.83
CA GLU A 485 -1.12 -0.20 -8.71
C GLU A 485 -2.07 0.25 -9.82
N PHE A 486 -2.84 -0.71 -10.34
CA PHE A 486 -3.78 -0.47 -11.43
C PHE A 486 -5.08 -1.24 -11.18
N PRO A 487 -6.24 -0.65 -11.45
CA PRO A 487 -7.52 -1.37 -11.42
C PRO A 487 -7.51 -2.64 -12.28
N VAL A 488 -6.94 -2.59 -13.48
CA VAL A 488 -6.89 -3.72 -14.41
C VAL A 488 -5.45 -4.02 -14.80
N VAL A 489 -5.00 -5.25 -14.58
CA VAL A 489 -3.65 -5.69 -14.94
C VAL A 489 -3.71 -6.93 -15.81
N GLY A 490 -3.02 -6.88 -16.96
CA GLY A 490 -2.69 -8.04 -17.78
C GLY A 490 -1.23 -8.46 -17.55
N MET A 491 -0.96 -9.69 -17.19
CA MET A 491 0.39 -10.25 -17.14
C MET A 491 0.62 -11.13 -18.36
N LEU A 492 1.42 -10.64 -19.32
CA LEU A 492 1.72 -11.37 -20.55
C LEU A 492 2.81 -12.41 -20.30
N GLY A 493 2.58 -13.63 -20.78
CA GLY A 493 3.57 -14.71 -20.79
C GLY A 493 3.94 -15.24 -19.42
N ALA A 494 3.09 -15.06 -18.41
CA ALA A 494 3.31 -15.60 -17.07
C ALA A 494 3.39 -17.13 -17.05
N GLY A 495 2.80 -17.82 -18.03
CA GLY A 495 2.91 -19.26 -18.22
C GLY A 495 4.28 -19.77 -18.67
N HIS A 496 5.19 -18.88 -19.09
CA HIS A 496 6.58 -19.21 -19.40
C HIS A 496 7.52 -19.08 -18.17
N MET A 497 6.99 -18.66 -17.02
CA MET A 497 7.78 -18.46 -15.79
C MET A 497 7.81 -19.74 -14.93
N PRO A 498 8.95 -20.05 -14.29
CA PRO A 498 10.28 -19.51 -14.58
C PRO A 498 10.79 -20.04 -15.93
N ALA A 499 11.61 -19.25 -16.62
CA ALA A 499 12.32 -19.73 -17.79
C ALA A 499 13.46 -20.69 -17.36
N GLU A 500 13.95 -21.48 -18.30
CA GLU A 500 15.05 -22.43 -18.04
C GLU A 500 16.32 -21.68 -17.55
N GLY A 501 16.81 -22.10 -16.39
CA GLY A 501 17.99 -21.50 -15.76
C GLY A 501 17.73 -20.28 -14.88
N GLU A 502 16.50 -19.80 -14.76
CA GLU A 502 16.12 -18.74 -13.82
C GLU A 502 15.86 -19.30 -12.41
N ASP A 503 16.12 -18.50 -11.39
CA ASP A 503 15.84 -18.84 -10.00
C ASP A 503 14.34 -18.84 -9.73
N GLU A 504 13.79 -20.01 -9.42
CA GLU A 504 12.35 -20.18 -9.23
C GLU A 504 11.78 -19.31 -8.10
N ARG A 505 12.57 -19.06 -7.07
CA ARG A 505 12.13 -18.24 -5.93
C ARG A 505 12.04 -16.77 -6.30
N GLU A 506 13.02 -16.28 -7.05
CA GLU A 506 13.01 -14.89 -7.52
C GLU A 506 11.87 -14.67 -8.54
N GLU A 507 11.66 -15.63 -9.43
CA GLU A 507 10.56 -15.58 -10.39
C GLU A 507 9.18 -15.67 -9.71
N ALA A 508 9.03 -16.47 -8.65
CA ALA A 508 7.79 -16.53 -7.87
C ALA A 508 7.49 -15.22 -7.14
N LYS A 509 8.51 -14.56 -6.58
CA LYS A 509 8.36 -13.22 -6.01
C LYS A 509 7.93 -12.21 -7.08
N LEU A 510 8.55 -12.28 -8.25
CA LEU A 510 8.25 -11.38 -9.35
C LEU A 510 6.82 -11.58 -9.87
N PHE A 511 6.37 -12.84 -9.97
CA PHE A 511 4.98 -13.17 -10.28
C PHE A 511 4.02 -12.59 -9.23
N TYR A 512 4.33 -12.79 -7.94
CA TYR A 512 3.54 -12.26 -6.83
C TYR A 512 3.45 -10.74 -6.87
N VAL A 513 4.59 -10.05 -7.09
CA VAL A 513 4.63 -8.60 -7.27
C VAL A 513 3.71 -8.18 -8.40
N GLY A 514 3.81 -8.78 -9.58
CA GLY A 514 2.99 -8.44 -10.75
C GLY A 514 1.51 -8.67 -10.50
N ALA A 515 1.13 -9.83 -9.99
CA ALA A 515 -0.27 -10.17 -9.72
C ALA A 515 -0.91 -9.23 -8.69
N THR A 516 -0.17 -8.84 -7.64
CA THR A 516 -0.65 -7.92 -6.60
C THR A 516 -0.69 -6.45 -7.04
N ARG A 517 -0.28 -6.13 -8.27
CA ARG A 517 -0.51 -4.78 -8.86
C ARG A 517 -1.96 -4.57 -9.26
N ALA A 518 -2.73 -5.64 -9.51
CA ALA A 518 -4.14 -5.56 -9.83
C ALA A 518 -4.99 -5.31 -8.59
N THR A 519 -5.86 -4.31 -8.63
CA THR A 519 -6.76 -4.02 -7.51
C THR A 519 -8.19 -4.52 -7.75
N HIS A 520 -8.65 -4.64 -9.01
CA HIS A 520 -9.99 -5.10 -9.36
C HIS A 520 -9.97 -6.34 -10.27
N ARG A 521 -9.25 -6.28 -11.39
CA ARG A 521 -9.27 -7.33 -12.41
C ARG A 521 -7.84 -7.76 -12.79
N LEU A 522 -7.57 -9.05 -12.75
CA LEU A 522 -6.29 -9.64 -13.14
C LEU A 522 -6.50 -10.59 -14.33
N ILE A 523 -5.68 -10.40 -15.37
CA ILE A 523 -5.67 -11.22 -16.58
C ILE A 523 -4.29 -11.87 -16.69
N LEU A 524 -4.22 -13.20 -16.71
CA LEU A 524 -2.97 -13.96 -16.76
C LEU A 524 -2.81 -14.66 -18.10
N GLY A 525 -1.77 -14.34 -18.86
CA GLY A 525 -1.32 -15.06 -20.04
C GLY A 525 -0.52 -16.28 -19.61
N MET A 526 -1.16 -17.46 -19.62
CA MET A 526 -0.62 -18.71 -19.08
C MET A 526 -0.38 -19.77 -20.18
N GLY A 527 -0.20 -19.38 -21.42
CA GLY A 527 0.37 -20.23 -22.47
C GLY A 527 1.85 -20.50 -22.16
N GLY A 528 2.41 -21.59 -22.69
CA GLY A 528 3.78 -22.00 -22.43
C GLY A 528 3.89 -23.13 -21.41
N GLU A 529 5.12 -23.62 -21.24
CA GLU A 529 5.45 -24.83 -20.47
C GLU A 529 6.12 -24.54 -19.11
N GLY A 530 6.09 -23.28 -18.66
CA GLY A 530 6.64 -22.89 -17.36
C GLY A 530 5.89 -23.54 -16.19
N ARG A 531 6.59 -23.78 -15.08
CA ARG A 531 6.02 -24.48 -13.92
C ARG A 531 4.83 -23.74 -13.28
N PHE A 532 4.78 -22.42 -13.37
CA PHE A 532 3.68 -21.64 -12.78
C PHE A 532 2.37 -21.87 -13.55
N GLY A 533 2.45 -22.13 -14.87
CA GLY A 533 1.31 -22.49 -15.69
C GLY A 533 0.60 -23.77 -15.23
N ALA A 534 1.39 -24.78 -14.84
CA ALA A 534 0.87 -26.05 -14.35
C ALA A 534 0.11 -25.92 -13.02
N ARG A 535 0.52 -25.01 -12.13
CA ARG A 535 -0.12 -24.78 -10.81
C ARG A 535 -1.50 -24.15 -10.90
N LEU A 536 -1.75 -23.38 -11.93
CA LEU A 536 -3.05 -22.75 -12.19
C LEU A 536 -3.92 -23.56 -13.17
N ALA A 537 -3.50 -24.76 -13.52
CA ALA A 537 -4.21 -25.63 -14.44
C ALA A 537 -5.20 -26.61 -13.75
N GLY A 538 -5.18 -26.69 -12.40
CA GLY A 538 -5.97 -27.61 -11.59
C GLY A 538 -7.43 -27.20 -11.41
#